data_47fbecfa4c1f867d0f1372c2cdfa92ad
#
_entry.id   47fbecfa4c1f867d0f1372c2cdfa92ad
#
_cell.length_a   1.000
_cell.length_b   1.000
_cell.length_c   1.000
_cell.angle_alpha   90.00
_cell.angle_beta   90.00
_cell.angle_gamma   90.00
#
_symmetry.space_group_name_H-M   'P 1'
#
loop_
_entity.id
_entity.type
_entity.pdbx_description
1 polymer ?
#
loop_
_entity_poly.entity_id
_entity_poly.type
_entity_poly.pdbx_seq_one_letter_code
_entity_poly.pdbx_strand_id
1 'polypeptide(L)'
;MSWSLFKTKCNVLTGPQHISTELFAQTITSGYHQAVSLHFDSMSAGGKIVNNAPKLPILYNQFLAQCKANLAQHNEIHILNQMGPMILNYWAGIIIQGPTGTSSVLNPGTWTGIPVVQNFDFQIILNAMITCFRTHIMTLQGQYVSSVLPGVTSSWAGPMLQSLP
;
A
#
# COMPACT_ATOMS: atom_id res chain seq x y z
N MET A 1 -13.99 2.70 -3.73
CA MET A 1 -12.95 2.43 -2.71
C MET A 1 -11.87 1.56 -3.30
N SER A 2 -10.67 2.02 -3.24
CA SER A 2 -9.50 1.37 -3.80
C SER A 2 -9.23 -0.03 -3.25
N TRP A 3 -9.56 -0.30 -1.99
CA TRP A 3 -9.39 -1.62 -1.38
C TRP A 3 -10.37 -2.67 -1.89
N SER A 4 -11.54 -2.28 -2.36
CA SER A 4 -12.43 -3.20 -3.06
C SER A 4 -11.85 -3.65 -4.40
N LEU A 5 -11.15 -2.77 -5.10
CA LEU A 5 -10.43 -3.13 -6.32
C LEU A 5 -9.29 -4.12 -6.02
N PHE A 6 -8.52 -3.89 -4.95
CA PHE A 6 -7.49 -4.84 -4.50
C PHE A 6 -8.09 -6.22 -4.28
N LYS A 7 -9.19 -6.29 -3.52
CA LYS A 7 -9.88 -7.55 -3.25
C LYS A 7 -10.36 -8.23 -4.54
N THR A 8 -10.95 -7.47 -5.45
CA THR A 8 -11.42 -8.00 -6.74
C THR A 8 -10.27 -8.56 -7.57
N LYS A 9 -9.14 -7.86 -7.63
CA LYS A 9 -7.95 -8.34 -8.34
C LYS A 9 -7.37 -9.62 -7.73
N CYS A 10 -7.38 -9.72 -6.42
CA CYS A 10 -6.87 -10.89 -5.72
C CYS A 10 -7.82 -12.10 -5.81
N ASN A 11 -9.06 -11.94 -6.25
CA ASN A 11 -9.99 -13.06 -6.42
C ASN A 11 -9.49 -14.10 -7.44
N VAL A 12 -8.65 -13.71 -8.39
CA VAL A 12 -8.03 -14.68 -9.33
C VAL A 12 -7.19 -15.72 -8.59
N LEU A 13 -6.70 -15.39 -7.38
CA LEU A 13 -5.89 -16.29 -6.56
C LEU A 13 -6.73 -17.30 -5.76
N THR A 14 -8.05 -17.17 -5.76
CA THR A 14 -8.98 -18.05 -5.02
C THR A 14 -9.51 -19.22 -5.87
N GLY A 15 -9.17 -19.26 -7.13
CA GLY A 15 -9.64 -20.31 -8.06
C GLY A 15 -8.95 -21.65 -7.84
N PRO A 16 -9.47 -22.73 -8.46
CA PRO A 16 -8.91 -24.07 -8.34
C PRO A 16 -7.60 -24.27 -9.13
N GLN A 17 -7.12 -23.25 -9.81
CA GLN A 17 -5.92 -23.31 -10.63
C GLN A 17 -4.65 -23.27 -9.77
N HIS A 18 -3.62 -23.98 -10.22
CA HIS A 18 -2.29 -23.85 -9.62
C HIS A 18 -1.74 -22.44 -9.88
N ILE A 19 -1.41 -21.74 -8.80
CA ILE A 19 -0.91 -20.37 -8.86
C ILE A 19 0.60 -20.40 -8.61
N SER A 20 1.36 -19.85 -9.56
CA SER A 20 2.81 -19.69 -9.39
C SER A 20 3.11 -18.62 -8.34
N THR A 21 4.27 -18.73 -7.72
CA THR A 21 4.76 -17.72 -6.77
C THR A 21 4.87 -16.35 -7.42
N GLU A 22 5.32 -16.32 -8.67
CA GLU A 22 5.43 -15.08 -9.45
C GLU A 22 4.06 -14.44 -9.69
N LEU A 23 3.06 -15.23 -10.08
CA LEU A 23 1.70 -14.70 -10.27
C LEU A 23 1.10 -14.19 -8.95
N PHE A 24 1.30 -14.91 -7.87
CA PHE A 24 0.88 -14.49 -6.55
C PHE A 24 1.51 -13.13 -6.16
N ALA A 25 2.83 -13.05 -6.26
CA ALA A 25 3.55 -11.82 -5.92
C ALA A 25 3.15 -10.65 -6.83
N GLN A 26 3.00 -10.89 -8.14
CA GLN A 26 2.58 -9.87 -9.10
C GLN A 26 1.16 -9.38 -8.82
N THR A 27 0.24 -10.27 -8.53
CA THR A 27 -1.16 -9.91 -8.24
C THR A 27 -1.27 -9.07 -6.98
N ILE A 28 -0.60 -9.46 -5.91
CA ILE A 28 -0.63 -8.73 -4.65
C ILE A 28 0.00 -7.35 -4.81
N THR A 29 1.19 -7.25 -5.38
CA THR A 29 1.91 -5.98 -5.47
C THR A 29 1.29 -5.01 -6.46
N SER A 30 0.84 -5.48 -7.63
CA SER A 30 0.14 -4.65 -8.61
C SER A 30 -1.23 -4.22 -8.09
N GLY A 31 -1.93 -5.11 -7.40
CA GLY A 31 -3.21 -4.79 -6.74
C GLY A 31 -3.05 -3.71 -5.69
N TYR A 32 -2.04 -3.83 -4.85
CA TYR A 32 -1.70 -2.80 -3.85
C TYR A 32 -1.39 -1.45 -4.51
N HIS A 33 -0.50 -1.45 -5.49
CA HIS A 33 -0.10 -0.23 -6.21
C HIS A 33 -1.29 0.48 -6.84
N GLN A 34 -2.17 -0.26 -7.51
CA GLN A 34 -3.36 0.31 -8.12
C GLN A 34 -4.38 0.80 -7.09
N ALA A 35 -4.59 0.04 -6.02
CA ALA A 35 -5.49 0.43 -4.95
C ALA A 35 -5.04 1.74 -4.28
N VAL A 36 -3.75 1.86 -4.02
CA VAL A 36 -3.14 3.06 -3.44
C VAL A 36 -3.28 4.26 -4.39
N SER A 37 -2.95 4.08 -5.68
CA SER A 37 -3.06 5.15 -6.67
C SER A 37 -4.51 5.65 -6.77
N LEU A 38 -5.49 4.76 -6.86
CA LEU A 38 -6.89 5.13 -6.92
C LEU A 38 -7.41 5.75 -5.62
N HIS A 39 -6.85 5.33 -4.48
CA HIS A 39 -7.23 5.92 -3.20
C HIS A 39 -6.96 7.43 -3.18
N PHE A 40 -5.80 7.84 -3.67
CA PHE A 40 -5.43 9.26 -3.71
C PHE A 40 -6.07 10.00 -4.90
N ASP A 41 -6.27 9.34 -6.03
CA ASP A 41 -6.97 9.92 -7.17
C ASP A 41 -8.43 10.22 -6.86
N SER A 42 -9.06 9.42 -5.99
CA SER A 42 -10.46 9.59 -5.58
C SER A 42 -10.63 10.54 -4.40
N MET A 43 -9.56 10.95 -3.74
CA MET A 43 -9.64 11.95 -2.68
C MET A 43 -10.03 13.29 -3.30
N SER A 44 -11.01 13.91 -2.66
CA SER A 44 -11.58 15.19 -3.09
C SER A 44 -10.49 16.18 -3.53
N ALA A 45 -10.74 16.83 -4.65
CA ALA A 45 -9.87 17.81 -5.28
C ALA A 45 -8.60 17.25 -5.96
N GLY A 46 -8.58 15.96 -6.32
CA GLY A 46 -7.63 15.46 -7.32
C GLY A 46 -6.20 15.29 -6.84
N GLY A 47 -6.01 14.89 -5.59
CA GLY A 47 -4.70 14.49 -5.12
C GLY A 47 -4.23 13.22 -5.83
N LYS A 48 -3.09 13.29 -6.52
CA LYS A 48 -2.53 12.18 -7.30
C LYS A 48 -1.10 11.91 -6.90
N ILE A 49 -0.78 10.64 -6.69
CA ILE A 49 0.61 10.23 -6.53
C ILE A 49 1.30 10.31 -7.90
N VAL A 50 2.43 11.00 -7.95
CA VAL A 50 3.11 11.30 -9.22
C VAL A 50 4.43 10.56 -9.41
N ASN A 51 4.97 9.91 -8.39
CA ASN A 51 6.29 9.27 -8.43
C ASN A 51 6.33 7.83 -7.93
N ASN A 52 5.20 7.13 -7.90
CA ASN A 52 5.16 5.75 -7.41
C ASN A 52 5.41 4.68 -8.49
N ALA A 53 5.45 5.05 -9.76
CA ALA A 53 5.67 4.08 -10.84
C ALA A 53 6.95 3.26 -10.68
N PRO A 54 8.14 3.85 -10.38
CA PRO A 54 9.35 3.08 -10.16
C PRO A 54 9.36 2.26 -8.86
N LYS A 55 8.42 2.52 -7.96
CA LYS A 55 8.29 1.77 -6.70
C LYS A 55 7.69 0.37 -6.90
N LEU A 56 6.89 0.18 -7.93
CA LEU A 56 6.21 -1.11 -8.17
C LEU A 56 7.19 -2.25 -8.47
N PRO A 57 8.15 -2.13 -9.38
CA PRO A 57 9.13 -3.21 -9.61
C PRO A 57 9.94 -3.56 -8.36
N ILE A 58 10.29 -2.56 -7.56
CA ILE A 58 11.03 -2.77 -6.31
C ILE A 58 10.19 -3.55 -5.31
N LEU A 59 8.94 -3.14 -5.12
CA LEU A 59 7.99 -3.84 -4.25
C LEU A 59 7.78 -5.29 -4.70
N TYR A 60 7.58 -5.50 -6.00
CA TYR A 60 7.42 -6.83 -6.57
C TYR A 60 8.63 -7.74 -6.29
N ASN A 61 9.84 -7.25 -6.58
CA ASN A 61 11.05 -8.04 -6.39
C ASN A 61 11.29 -8.40 -4.92
N GLN A 62 11.06 -7.45 -4.02
CA GLN A 62 11.19 -7.70 -2.57
C GLN A 62 10.15 -8.68 -2.07
N PHE A 63 8.91 -8.52 -2.49
CA PHE A 63 7.82 -9.42 -2.09
C PHE A 63 7.99 -10.82 -2.66
N LEU A 64 8.40 -10.92 -3.93
CA LEU A 64 8.69 -12.21 -4.57
C LEU A 64 9.82 -12.96 -3.84
N ALA A 65 10.88 -12.27 -3.47
CA ALA A 65 11.99 -12.87 -2.71
C ALA A 65 11.50 -13.42 -1.36
N GLN A 66 10.63 -12.70 -0.66
CA GLN A 66 10.03 -13.17 0.60
C GLN A 66 9.09 -14.35 0.38
N CYS A 67 8.27 -14.33 -0.66
CA CYS A 67 7.42 -15.47 -0.99
C CYS A 67 8.23 -16.71 -1.26
N LYS A 68 9.30 -16.62 -2.04
CA LYS A 68 10.20 -17.75 -2.33
C LYS A 68 10.90 -18.29 -1.09
N ALA A 69 11.34 -17.41 -0.21
CA ALA A 69 12.02 -17.80 1.03
C ALA A 69 11.08 -18.53 2.01
N ASN A 70 9.79 -18.21 2.00
CA ASN A 70 8.81 -18.73 2.97
C ASN A 70 7.91 -19.85 2.42
N LEU A 71 7.97 -20.14 1.13
CA LEU A 71 7.17 -21.22 0.50
C LEU A 71 7.40 -22.57 1.16
N ALA A 72 8.63 -22.89 1.54
CA ALA A 72 8.97 -24.15 2.19
C ALA A 72 8.36 -24.29 3.59
N GLN A 73 7.93 -23.19 4.21
CA GLN A 73 7.40 -23.16 5.57
C GLN A 73 5.87 -23.03 5.62
N HIS A 74 5.20 -22.83 4.48
CA HIS A 74 3.74 -22.62 4.38
C HIS A 74 3.19 -21.59 5.39
N ASN A 75 3.92 -20.49 5.58
CA ASN A 75 3.59 -19.52 6.60
C ASN A 75 3.22 -18.16 5.98
N GLU A 76 1.98 -18.05 5.50
CA GLU A 76 1.45 -16.84 4.90
C GLU A 76 1.43 -15.65 5.86
N ILE A 77 1.21 -15.91 7.15
CA ILE A 77 1.21 -14.86 8.18
C ILE A 77 2.60 -14.27 8.34
N HIS A 78 3.63 -15.10 8.26
CA HIS A 78 5.01 -14.63 8.32
C HIS A 78 5.35 -13.72 7.13
N ILE A 79 4.89 -14.10 5.92
CA ILE A 79 5.01 -13.26 4.72
C ILE A 79 4.36 -11.89 4.96
N LEU A 80 3.15 -11.86 5.50
CA LEU A 80 2.43 -10.62 5.77
C LEU A 80 3.16 -9.75 6.80
N ASN A 81 3.69 -10.34 7.85
CA ASN A 81 4.44 -9.61 8.86
C ASN A 81 5.74 -9.01 8.30
N GLN A 82 6.36 -9.68 7.33
CA GLN A 82 7.58 -9.20 6.68
C GLN A 82 7.33 -8.18 5.58
N MET A 83 6.09 -7.90 5.21
CA MET A 83 5.77 -6.83 4.27
C MET A 83 6.10 -5.43 4.78
N GLY A 84 6.25 -5.27 6.09
CA GLY A 84 6.48 -3.96 6.71
C GLY A 84 7.60 -3.17 6.06
N PRO A 85 8.85 -3.66 6.03
CA PRO A 85 9.96 -2.92 5.40
C PRO A 85 9.72 -2.58 3.94
N MET A 86 9.06 -3.46 3.19
CA MET A 86 8.74 -3.25 1.77
C MET A 86 7.71 -2.13 1.58
N ILE A 87 6.68 -2.11 2.41
CA ILE A 87 5.64 -1.08 2.39
C ILE A 87 6.21 0.26 2.82
N LEU A 88 7.04 0.30 3.86
CA LEU A 88 7.73 1.52 4.28
C LEU A 88 8.63 2.07 3.16
N ASN A 89 9.37 1.20 2.47
CA ASN A 89 10.17 1.57 1.31
C ASN A 89 9.33 2.14 0.16
N TYR A 90 8.18 1.53 -0.08
CA TYR A 90 7.26 2.01 -1.12
C TYR A 90 6.84 3.47 -0.85
N TRP A 91 6.50 3.78 0.40
CA TRP A 91 6.00 5.11 0.77
C TRP A 91 7.10 6.15 1.01
N ALA A 92 8.34 5.74 1.19
CA ALA A 92 9.44 6.67 1.39
C ALA A 92 9.61 7.59 0.18
N GLY A 93 9.48 8.90 0.41
CA GLY A 93 9.65 9.91 -0.62
C GLY A 93 8.50 10.02 -1.63
N ILE A 94 7.33 9.44 -1.34
CA ILE A 94 6.14 9.59 -2.19
C ILE A 94 5.68 11.04 -2.22
N ILE A 95 5.33 11.50 -3.43
CA ILE A 95 4.82 12.85 -3.68
C ILE A 95 3.39 12.74 -4.17
N ILE A 96 2.50 13.49 -3.52
CA ILE A 96 1.09 13.61 -3.87
C ILE A 96 0.85 15.03 -4.36
N GLN A 97 0.46 15.18 -5.62
CA GLN A 97 0.17 16.47 -6.23
C GLN A 97 -1.32 16.72 -6.24
N GLY A 98 -1.73 17.85 -5.68
CA GLY A 98 -3.10 18.36 -5.72
C GLY A 98 -3.18 19.67 -6.51
N PRO A 99 -4.39 20.21 -6.72
CA PRO A 99 -4.60 21.44 -7.49
C PRO A 99 -4.04 22.69 -6.79
N THR A 100 -3.89 22.66 -5.47
CA THR A 100 -3.46 23.82 -4.68
C THR A 100 -2.07 23.64 -4.06
N GLY A 101 -1.41 22.53 -4.28
CA GLY A 101 -0.08 22.28 -3.75
C GLY A 101 0.37 20.85 -3.84
N THR A 102 1.53 20.58 -3.24
CA THR A 102 2.19 19.29 -3.28
C THR A 102 2.45 18.80 -1.87
N SER A 103 2.09 17.56 -1.61
CA SER A 103 2.39 16.87 -0.34
C SER A 103 3.53 15.88 -0.55
N SER A 104 4.46 15.85 0.41
CA SER A 104 5.55 14.87 0.42
C SER A 104 5.45 14.02 1.67
N VAL A 105 5.61 12.71 1.51
CA VAL A 105 5.70 11.79 2.65
C VAL A 105 7.11 11.90 3.23
N LEU A 106 7.20 12.41 4.45
CA LEU A 106 8.48 12.54 5.18
C LEU A 106 8.72 11.37 6.12
N ASN A 107 7.64 10.81 6.69
CA ASN A 107 7.70 9.61 7.51
C ASN A 107 6.83 8.53 6.87
N PRO A 108 7.42 7.41 6.44
CA PRO A 108 6.69 6.33 5.78
C PRO A 108 5.76 5.56 6.73
N GLY A 109 5.65 5.97 7.99
CA GLY A 109 4.74 5.37 8.96
C GLY A 109 5.30 4.13 9.64
N THR A 110 4.42 3.40 10.27
CA THR A 110 4.73 2.16 11.00
C THR A 110 3.87 1.00 10.50
N TRP A 111 4.47 -0.17 10.42
CA TRP A 111 3.77 -1.41 10.10
C TRP A 111 3.51 -2.17 11.40
N THR A 112 2.24 -2.36 11.75
CA THR A 112 1.86 -3.01 13.00
C THR A 112 1.74 -4.54 12.91
N GLY A 113 1.78 -5.09 11.69
CA GLY A 113 1.61 -6.52 11.49
C GLY A 113 0.16 -6.99 11.72
N ILE A 114 -0.05 -8.28 11.55
CA ILE A 114 -1.35 -8.93 11.76
C ILE A 114 -1.31 -9.74 13.04
N PRO A 115 -2.34 -9.64 13.91
CA PRO A 115 -2.52 -10.63 14.95
C PRO A 115 -2.70 -12.03 14.34
N VAL A 116 -2.21 -13.05 15.03
CA VAL A 116 -2.21 -14.44 14.55
C VAL A 116 -3.60 -14.85 14.08
N VAL A 117 -3.73 -15.13 12.78
CA VAL A 117 -4.95 -15.69 12.21
C VAL A 117 -4.79 -17.21 12.21
N GLN A 118 -5.66 -17.89 12.94
CA GLN A 118 -5.59 -19.35 13.06
C GLN A 118 -6.26 -20.10 11.90
N ASN A 119 -6.89 -19.39 10.97
CA ASN A 119 -7.62 -19.98 9.87
C ASN A 119 -6.99 -19.60 8.53
N PHE A 120 -6.66 -20.61 7.72
CA PHE A 120 -5.99 -20.47 6.42
C PHE A 120 -6.93 -20.14 5.25
N ASP A 121 -8.12 -19.62 5.52
CA ASP A 121 -9.00 -19.11 4.47
C ASP A 121 -8.36 -17.86 3.83
N PHE A 122 -8.13 -17.94 2.53
CA PHE A 122 -7.50 -16.86 1.76
C PHE A 122 -8.28 -15.54 1.85
N GLN A 123 -9.62 -15.59 1.96
CA GLN A 123 -10.44 -14.40 2.14
C GLN A 123 -10.17 -13.72 3.48
N ILE A 124 -9.95 -14.49 4.52
CA ILE A 124 -9.58 -13.97 5.85
C ILE A 124 -8.21 -13.31 5.77
N ILE A 125 -7.25 -13.93 5.08
CA ILE A 125 -5.91 -13.37 4.86
C ILE A 125 -5.99 -12.06 4.09
N LEU A 126 -6.77 -11.98 3.01
CA LEU A 126 -6.96 -10.75 2.23
C LEU A 126 -7.56 -9.63 3.08
N ASN A 127 -8.57 -9.93 3.88
CA ASN A 127 -9.19 -8.94 4.76
C ASN A 127 -8.18 -8.45 5.81
N ALA A 128 -7.36 -9.32 6.34
CA ALA A 128 -6.30 -8.98 7.28
C ALA A 128 -5.23 -8.09 6.62
N MET A 129 -4.83 -8.40 5.38
CA MET A 129 -3.92 -7.55 4.59
C MET A 129 -4.50 -6.14 4.40
N ILE A 130 -5.75 -6.05 3.99
CA ILE A 130 -6.42 -4.75 3.79
C ILE A 130 -6.46 -3.96 5.09
N THR A 131 -6.74 -4.61 6.21
CA THR A 131 -6.72 -3.97 7.53
C THR A 131 -5.34 -3.40 7.84
N CYS A 132 -4.27 -4.17 7.60
CA CYS A 132 -2.90 -3.71 7.80
C CYS A 132 -2.53 -2.54 6.88
N PHE A 133 -2.92 -2.60 5.61
CA PHE A 133 -2.68 -1.51 4.66
C PHE A 133 -3.38 -0.21 5.07
N ARG A 134 -4.64 -0.32 5.48
CA ARG A 134 -5.41 0.84 5.96
C ARG A 134 -4.81 1.44 7.23
N THR A 135 -4.46 0.59 8.19
CA THR A 135 -3.83 1.03 9.44
C THR A 135 -2.49 1.71 9.17
N HIS A 136 -1.68 1.14 8.27
CA HIS A 136 -0.40 1.74 7.89
C HIS A 136 -0.57 3.13 7.28
N ILE A 137 -1.50 3.31 6.33
CA ILE A 137 -1.74 4.60 5.69
C ILE A 137 -2.10 5.68 6.72
N MET A 138 -2.82 5.31 7.77
CA MET A 138 -3.16 6.24 8.85
C MET A 138 -1.95 6.70 9.67
N THR A 139 -0.83 6.01 9.57
CA THR A 139 0.43 6.37 10.28
C THR A 139 1.38 7.22 9.44
N LEU A 140 1.08 7.45 8.16
CA LEU A 140 1.88 8.31 7.29
C LEU A 140 1.91 9.75 7.82
N GLN A 141 3.05 10.38 7.68
CA GLN A 141 3.24 11.80 8.01
C GLN A 141 4.01 12.49 6.90
N GLY A 142 3.69 13.73 6.66
CA GLY A 142 4.33 14.47 5.60
C GLY A 142 4.15 15.99 5.75
N GLN A 143 4.51 16.68 4.67
CA GLN A 143 4.44 18.13 4.59
C GLN A 143 3.74 18.53 3.30
N TYR A 144 2.84 19.49 3.42
CA TYR A 144 2.16 20.13 2.29
C TYR A 144 2.81 21.48 2.02
N VAL A 145 3.07 21.76 0.74
CA VAL A 145 3.57 23.06 0.27
C VAL A 145 2.54 23.62 -0.70
N SER A 146 1.99 24.81 -0.37
CA SER A 146 1.03 25.47 -1.23
C SER A 146 1.69 26.04 -2.49
N SER A 147 1.06 25.82 -3.65
CA SER A 147 1.45 26.46 -4.93
C SER A 147 0.72 27.80 -5.15
N VAL A 148 -0.31 28.09 -4.38
CA VAL A 148 -1.16 29.28 -4.49
C VAL A 148 -0.70 30.39 -3.54
N LEU A 149 -0.26 30.03 -2.35
CA LEU A 149 0.20 30.94 -1.30
C LEU A 149 1.70 30.74 -1.06
N PRO A 150 2.57 31.61 -1.59
CA PRO A 150 4.02 31.47 -1.42
C PRO A 150 4.43 31.42 0.06
N GLY A 151 5.30 30.48 0.40
CA GLY A 151 5.83 30.30 1.75
C GLY A 151 4.91 29.61 2.74
N VAL A 152 3.71 29.18 2.33
CA VAL A 152 2.82 28.42 3.20
C VAL A 152 3.14 26.93 3.12
N THR A 153 3.54 26.38 4.27
CA THR A 153 3.78 24.95 4.47
C THR A 153 2.98 24.47 5.68
N SER A 154 2.49 23.24 5.63
CA SER A 154 1.82 22.62 6.76
C SER A 154 2.16 21.15 6.87
N SER A 155 2.36 20.69 8.11
CA SER A 155 2.54 19.26 8.39
C SER A 155 1.18 18.57 8.37
N TRP A 156 1.16 17.30 7.92
CA TRP A 156 -0.03 16.47 7.94
C TRP A 156 0.29 15.06 8.46
N ALA A 157 -0.74 14.40 8.97
CA ALA A 157 -0.71 12.99 9.36
C ALA A 157 -1.74 12.20 8.53
N GLY A 158 -1.64 10.89 8.51
CA GLY A 158 -2.45 10.01 7.68
C GLY A 158 -3.94 10.33 7.62
N PRO A 159 -4.63 10.60 8.75
CA PRO A 159 -6.05 10.96 8.72
C PRO A 159 -6.35 12.24 7.93
N MET A 160 -5.41 13.15 7.87
CA MET A 160 -5.57 14.43 7.17
C MET A 160 -5.42 14.29 5.65
N LEU A 161 -4.87 13.19 5.14
CA LEU A 161 -4.84 12.92 3.71
C LEU A 161 -6.23 12.90 3.08
N GLN A 162 -7.25 12.58 3.88
CA GLN A 162 -8.63 12.62 3.43
C GLN A 162 -9.17 14.04 3.26
N SER A 163 -8.54 15.03 3.85
CA SER A 163 -8.97 16.42 3.79
C SER A 163 -8.05 17.33 2.96
N LEU A 164 -6.99 16.79 2.38
CA LEU A 164 -6.15 17.54 1.46
C LEU A 164 -6.90 17.87 0.18
N PRO A 165 -6.85 19.13 -0.26
CA PRO A 165 -7.53 19.54 -1.48
C PRO A 165 -6.90 18.95 -2.74
#